data_46a5d25fcf276c1cd1541868646a42bc
#
_entry.id   46a5d25fcf276c1cd1541868646a42bc
#
_cell.length_a   1.000
_cell.length_b   1.000
_cell.length_c   1.000
_cell.angle_alpha   90.00
_cell.angle_beta   90.00
_cell.angle_gamma   90.00
#
_symmetry.space_group_name_H-M   'P 1'
#
loop_
_entity.id
_entity.type
_entity.pdbx_description
1 polymer ?
#
loop_
_entity_poly.entity_id
_entity_poly.type
_entity_poly.pdbx_seq_one_letter_code
_entity_poly.pdbx_strand_id
1 'polypeptide(L)'
;MPFTAPIGLQLYTLRNIMQDPDAVLKTVSEIGYTEVEILRATMDQIVPILKKYNLKPVSGHFETPTFTGDATHWQGFPAGYDIHHAVEDAQRWGLSYIVCPYIMPADRGGLDVYRKLADDLNRSGEVVSKAGMQLCYHNHAFEFKGEEGQRPFDILIERWDPKYVFLEADVFWLSISGQIPEEVLKKLSGRVPLIHLKDKAWATTTLYDESEARAEWFKEVGTGTIDFGPILRTAAKIGVKHYFVEQDQTRDPLASIRMSFVNLRKMNLAMR
;
A
#
# COMPACT_ATOMS: atom_id res chain seq x y z
N MET A 1 -21.58 -10.21 0.66
CA MET A 1 -20.84 -11.37 1.22
C MET A 1 -19.79 -10.83 2.18
N PRO A 2 -19.50 -11.48 3.31
CA PRO A 2 -18.38 -11.10 4.14
C PRO A 2 -17.10 -11.26 3.34
N PHE A 3 -16.12 -10.36 3.54
CA PHE A 3 -14.81 -10.62 2.96
C PHE A 3 -14.13 -11.75 3.75
N THR A 4 -13.56 -12.71 3.05
CA THR A 4 -12.98 -13.92 3.66
C THR A 4 -11.46 -13.89 3.65
N ALA A 5 -10.87 -12.86 3.05
CA ALA A 5 -9.43 -12.68 3.01
C ALA A 5 -8.85 -12.49 4.42
N PRO A 6 -7.61 -12.93 4.65
CA PRO A 6 -6.87 -12.60 5.87
C PRO A 6 -6.75 -11.08 6.03
N ILE A 7 -6.68 -10.63 7.28
CA ILE A 7 -6.33 -9.24 7.57
C ILE A 7 -4.82 -9.17 7.68
N GLY A 8 -4.21 -8.39 6.79
CA GLY A 8 -2.79 -8.11 6.76
C GLY A 8 -2.43 -6.79 7.46
N LEU A 9 -1.13 -6.57 7.65
CA LEU A 9 -0.58 -5.36 8.26
C LEU A 9 0.57 -4.82 7.41
N GLN A 10 0.51 -3.51 7.06
CA GLN A 10 1.68 -2.80 6.53
C GLN A 10 2.63 -2.45 7.68
N LEU A 11 3.85 -2.98 7.63
CA LEU A 11 4.81 -2.85 8.73
C LEU A 11 5.40 -1.43 8.88
N TYR A 12 5.18 -0.54 7.92
CA TYR A 12 5.51 0.88 8.08
C TYR A 12 4.88 1.49 9.34
N THR A 13 3.69 1.02 9.71
CA THR A 13 2.99 1.40 10.96
C THR A 13 3.87 1.22 12.20
N LEU A 14 4.73 0.21 12.19
CA LEU A 14 5.55 -0.19 13.34
C LEU A 14 7.00 0.32 13.27
N ARG A 15 7.36 1.11 12.24
CA ARG A 15 8.75 1.54 11.97
C ARG A 15 9.49 2.13 13.17
N ASN A 16 8.77 2.86 14.03
CA ASN A 16 9.35 3.56 15.18
C ASN A 16 9.60 2.66 16.40
N ILE A 17 9.13 1.40 16.38
CA ILE A 17 9.27 0.45 17.49
C ILE A 17 9.98 -0.85 17.08
N MET A 18 10.54 -0.90 15.87
CA MET A 18 11.22 -2.09 15.31
C MET A 18 12.67 -2.26 15.81
N GLN A 19 13.06 -1.66 16.95
CA GLN A 19 14.34 -1.91 17.60
C GLN A 19 14.43 -3.33 18.18
N ASP A 20 13.30 -3.91 18.58
CA ASP A 20 13.16 -5.33 18.94
C ASP A 20 12.10 -5.97 18.03
N PRO A 21 12.45 -6.36 16.81
CA PRO A 21 11.48 -6.90 15.85
C PRO A 21 10.91 -8.25 16.30
N ASP A 22 11.62 -9.02 17.13
CA ASP A 22 11.11 -10.30 17.64
C ASP A 22 9.90 -10.09 18.56
N ALA A 23 10.01 -9.20 19.55
CA ALA A 23 8.90 -8.88 20.45
C ALA A 23 7.71 -8.23 19.72
N VAL A 24 8.00 -7.32 18.78
CA VAL A 24 6.97 -6.62 17.99
C VAL A 24 6.20 -7.60 17.11
N LEU A 25 6.87 -8.41 16.31
CA LEU A 25 6.24 -9.35 15.38
C LEU A 25 5.52 -10.50 16.10
N LYS A 26 6.02 -10.92 17.28
CA LYS A 26 5.28 -11.81 18.17
C LYS A 26 3.92 -11.20 18.51
N THR A 27 3.90 -9.94 18.94
CA THR A 27 2.65 -9.23 19.30
C THR A 27 1.72 -9.08 18.09
N VAL A 28 2.24 -8.80 16.89
CA VAL A 28 1.45 -8.74 15.65
C VAL A 28 0.72 -10.09 15.41
N SER A 29 1.43 -11.20 15.55
CA SER A 29 0.84 -12.54 15.42
C SER A 29 -0.20 -12.82 16.52
N GLU A 30 0.09 -12.46 17.79
CA GLU A 30 -0.84 -12.63 18.91
C GLU A 30 -2.13 -11.80 18.77
N ILE A 31 -2.09 -10.65 18.10
CA ILE A 31 -3.28 -9.87 17.75
C ILE A 31 -4.16 -10.65 16.78
N GLY A 32 -3.55 -11.43 15.88
CA GLY A 32 -4.24 -12.27 14.91
C GLY A 32 -4.00 -11.91 13.45
N TYR A 33 -3.08 -11.01 13.15
CA TYR A 33 -2.60 -10.79 11.79
C TYR A 33 -1.88 -12.04 11.28
N THR A 34 -2.06 -12.35 10.02
CA THR A 34 -1.46 -13.54 9.40
C THR A 34 -0.65 -13.20 8.14
N GLU A 35 -0.88 -12.01 7.59
CA GLU A 35 -0.16 -11.49 6.43
C GLU A 35 0.47 -10.14 6.77
N VAL A 36 1.60 -9.86 6.14
CA VAL A 36 2.28 -8.57 6.28
C VAL A 36 2.75 -8.07 4.92
N GLU A 37 2.76 -6.76 4.82
CA GLU A 37 3.48 -6.04 3.79
C GLU A 37 4.71 -5.39 4.40
N ILE A 38 5.84 -5.50 3.71
CA ILE A 38 7.16 -5.19 4.26
C ILE A 38 7.87 -4.10 3.45
N LEU A 39 8.86 -3.47 4.08
CA LEU A 39 9.72 -2.47 3.43
C LEU A 39 11.01 -3.15 2.97
N ARG A 40 11.39 -2.98 1.71
CA ARG A 40 12.61 -3.58 1.14
C ARG A 40 13.82 -3.41 2.05
N ALA A 41 14.05 -2.21 2.56
CA ALA A 41 15.23 -1.90 3.37
C ALA A 41 15.38 -2.72 4.67
N THR A 42 14.30 -3.36 5.15
CA THR A 42 14.30 -4.12 6.41
C THR A 42 14.08 -5.62 6.22
N MET A 43 13.87 -6.06 5.00
CA MET A 43 13.40 -7.43 4.69
C MET A 43 14.32 -8.53 5.20
N ASP A 44 15.62 -8.43 4.96
CA ASP A 44 16.58 -9.47 5.36
C ASP A 44 16.61 -9.71 6.87
N GLN A 45 16.34 -8.68 7.66
CA GLN A 45 16.28 -8.78 9.12
C GLN A 45 14.95 -9.38 9.60
N ILE A 46 13.85 -9.08 8.90
CA ILE A 46 12.49 -9.37 9.35
C ILE A 46 12.02 -10.74 8.91
N VAL A 47 12.32 -11.18 7.68
CA VAL A 47 11.77 -12.41 7.12
C VAL A 47 12.04 -13.67 7.95
N PRO A 48 13.22 -13.87 8.56
CA PRO A 48 13.43 -15.01 9.47
C PRO A 48 12.50 -14.99 10.69
N ILE A 49 12.20 -13.78 11.21
CA ILE A 49 11.34 -13.59 12.38
C ILE A 49 9.86 -13.79 12.00
N LEU A 50 9.45 -13.33 10.81
CA LEU A 50 8.10 -13.57 10.30
C LEU A 50 7.76 -15.06 10.27
N LYS A 51 8.69 -15.90 9.78
CA LYS A 51 8.53 -17.37 9.76
C LYS A 51 8.33 -17.95 11.15
N LYS A 52 9.05 -17.46 12.16
CA LYS A 52 8.94 -17.88 13.56
C LYS A 52 7.53 -17.71 14.12
N TYR A 53 6.84 -16.65 13.70
CA TYR A 53 5.51 -16.29 14.20
C TYR A 53 4.38 -16.60 13.20
N ASN A 54 4.64 -17.37 12.15
CA ASN A 54 3.65 -17.71 11.11
C ASN A 54 3.03 -16.47 10.44
N LEU A 55 3.80 -15.39 10.31
CA LEU A 55 3.42 -14.21 9.54
C LEU A 55 3.92 -14.39 8.10
N LYS A 56 3.01 -14.33 7.14
CA LYS A 56 3.33 -14.48 5.72
C LYS A 56 3.64 -13.12 5.11
N PRO A 57 4.86 -12.87 4.62
CA PRO A 57 5.09 -11.71 3.78
C PRO A 57 4.42 -11.93 2.43
N VAL A 58 3.54 -11.01 2.03
CA VAL A 58 2.74 -11.11 0.79
C VAL A 58 3.26 -10.16 -0.26
N SER A 59 3.52 -8.94 0.13
CA SER A 59 3.96 -7.83 -0.70
C SER A 59 5.09 -7.07 -0.05
N GLY A 60 5.78 -6.27 -0.84
CA GLY A 60 6.84 -5.40 -0.35
C GLY A 60 6.90 -4.09 -1.11
N HIS A 61 7.14 -3.02 -0.36
CA HIS A 61 7.41 -1.69 -0.88
C HIS A 61 8.88 -1.59 -1.29
N PHE A 62 9.10 -1.32 -2.58
CA PHE A 62 10.40 -1.09 -3.17
C PHE A 62 10.49 0.35 -3.64
N GLU A 63 11.54 1.05 -3.26
CA GLU A 63 11.71 2.47 -3.56
C GLU A 63 11.67 2.72 -5.08
N THR A 64 11.13 3.86 -5.49
CA THR A 64 10.91 4.23 -6.90
C THR A 64 12.12 4.09 -7.81
N PRO A 65 13.37 4.35 -7.37
CA PRO A 65 14.54 4.07 -8.19
C PRO A 65 14.69 2.63 -8.69
N THR A 66 14.11 1.66 -7.98
CA THR A 66 14.04 0.25 -8.44
C THR A 66 13.41 0.14 -9.84
N PHE A 67 12.47 1.01 -10.15
CA PHE A 67 11.69 1.01 -11.39
C PHE A 67 12.21 2.00 -12.43
N THR A 68 12.69 3.16 -11.98
CA THR A 68 13.10 4.28 -12.83
C THR A 68 14.59 4.34 -13.12
N GLY A 69 15.41 3.74 -12.25
CA GLY A 69 16.88 3.85 -12.26
C GLY A 69 17.41 5.19 -11.74
N ASP A 70 16.54 6.12 -11.32
CA ASP A 70 16.94 7.44 -10.81
C ASP A 70 16.84 7.48 -9.29
N ALA A 71 17.98 7.51 -8.62
CA ALA A 71 18.10 7.54 -7.17
C ALA A 71 18.52 8.93 -6.63
N THR A 72 18.44 9.98 -7.44
CA THR A 72 18.95 11.33 -7.10
C THR A 72 18.43 11.82 -5.74
N HIS A 73 17.17 11.59 -5.43
CA HIS A 73 16.54 12.04 -4.19
C HIS A 73 16.31 10.92 -3.15
N TRP A 74 16.90 9.73 -3.38
CA TRP A 74 16.75 8.57 -2.49
C TRP A 74 18.05 8.24 -1.77
N GLN A 75 18.28 8.87 -0.60
CA GLN A 75 19.47 8.62 0.21
C GLN A 75 19.52 7.16 0.69
N GLY A 76 20.70 6.54 0.56
CA GLY A 76 20.93 5.17 1.00
C GLY A 76 20.33 4.09 0.08
N PHE A 77 19.78 4.46 -1.08
CA PHE A 77 19.38 3.48 -2.07
C PHE A 77 20.62 2.76 -2.63
N PRO A 78 20.62 1.40 -2.72
CA PRO A 78 21.80 0.67 -3.15
C PRO A 78 22.18 0.98 -4.60
N ALA A 79 23.46 1.27 -4.84
CA ALA A 79 23.95 1.52 -6.17
C ALA A 79 23.75 0.30 -7.09
N GLY A 80 23.17 0.51 -8.26
CA GLY A 80 22.91 -0.54 -9.25
C GLY A 80 21.74 -1.46 -8.92
N TYR A 81 21.02 -1.23 -7.83
CA TYR A 81 19.81 -2.00 -7.52
C TYR A 81 18.69 -1.62 -8.50
N ASP A 82 18.08 -2.61 -9.11
CA ASP A 82 17.05 -2.46 -10.12
C ASP A 82 15.92 -3.50 -9.97
N ILE A 83 15.01 -3.54 -10.93
CA ILE A 83 13.86 -4.46 -10.91
C ILE A 83 14.28 -5.94 -10.95
N HIS A 84 15.44 -6.29 -11.52
CA HIS A 84 15.92 -7.68 -11.55
C HIS A 84 16.36 -8.11 -10.15
N HIS A 85 17.09 -7.25 -9.44
CA HIS A 85 17.44 -7.48 -8.04
C HIS A 85 16.21 -7.56 -7.15
N ALA A 86 15.21 -6.68 -7.40
CA ALA A 86 13.95 -6.71 -6.65
C ALA A 86 13.19 -8.02 -6.85
N VAL A 87 13.18 -8.57 -8.06
CA VAL A 87 12.58 -9.88 -8.37
C VAL A 87 13.29 -11.00 -7.63
N GLU A 88 14.63 -11.03 -7.64
CA GLU A 88 15.41 -12.04 -6.92
C GLU A 88 15.14 -11.98 -5.41
N ASP A 89 15.14 -10.78 -4.85
CA ASP A 89 14.84 -10.55 -3.45
C ASP A 89 13.41 -10.98 -3.10
N ALA A 90 12.42 -10.56 -3.88
CA ALA A 90 11.01 -10.91 -3.67
C ALA A 90 10.81 -12.45 -3.72
N GLN A 91 11.44 -13.14 -4.64
CA GLN A 91 11.42 -14.61 -4.70
C GLN A 91 12.05 -15.24 -3.46
N ARG A 92 13.22 -14.76 -3.04
CA ARG A 92 13.93 -15.22 -1.83
C ARG A 92 13.08 -15.05 -0.57
N TRP A 93 12.31 -13.97 -0.48
CA TRP A 93 11.45 -13.65 0.66
C TRP A 93 10.04 -14.25 0.55
N GLY A 94 9.68 -14.80 -0.62
CA GLY A 94 8.40 -15.45 -0.85
C GLY A 94 7.25 -14.47 -1.08
N LEU A 95 7.55 -13.28 -1.63
CA LEU A 95 6.54 -12.28 -1.99
C LEU A 95 5.77 -12.70 -3.24
N SER A 96 4.53 -12.25 -3.33
CA SER A 96 3.69 -12.37 -4.53
C SER A 96 3.55 -11.04 -5.27
N TYR A 97 3.86 -9.92 -4.60
CA TYR A 97 3.72 -8.57 -5.14
C TYR A 97 4.94 -7.72 -4.85
N ILE A 98 5.34 -6.95 -5.85
CA ILE A 98 6.31 -5.86 -5.75
C ILE A 98 5.54 -4.56 -5.90
N VAL A 99 5.69 -3.63 -4.95
CA VAL A 99 4.91 -2.39 -4.93
C VAL A 99 5.84 -1.19 -5.09
N CYS A 100 5.52 -0.28 -6.02
CA CYS A 100 6.09 1.05 -6.10
C CYS A 100 5.30 1.97 -5.16
N PRO A 101 5.86 2.37 -4.00
CA PRO A 101 5.05 2.93 -2.92
C PRO A 101 4.91 4.45 -2.98
N TYR A 102 5.84 5.18 -3.61
CA TYR A 102 5.93 6.61 -3.42
C TYR A 102 6.83 7.30 -4.42
N ILE A 103 6.48 8.51 -4.82
CA ILE A 103 7.34 9.40 -5.60
C ILE A 103 7.77 10.56 -4.68
N MET A 104 9.08 10.78 -4.55
CA MET A 104 9.59 11.87 -3.73
C MET A 104 9.09 13.22 -4.25
N PRO A 105 8.76 14.19 -3.38
CA PRO A 105 8.26 15.51 -3.83
C PRO A 105 9.15 16.19 -4.88
N ALA A 106 10.47 16.04 -4.76
CA ALA A 106 11.44 16.60 -5.71
C ALA A 106 11.38 15.92 -7.11
N ASP A 107 10.82 14.71 -7.20
CA ASP A 107 10.65 13.95 -8.44
C ASP A 107 9.25 14.16 -9.07
N ARG A 108 8.35 14.88 -8.41
CA ARG A 108 7.02 15.22 -8.89
C ARG A 108 7.07 16.45 -9.80
N GLY A 109 7.15 16.23 -11.08
CA GLY A 109 7.14 17.32 -12.07
C GLY A 109 5.79 17.49 -12.76
N GLY A 110 5.83 17.95 -14.02
CA GLY A 110 4.67 17.98 -14.89
C GLY A 110 4.21 16.58 -15.30
N LEU A 111 3.10 16.50 -16.06
CA LEU A 111 2.49 15.22 -16.44
C LEU A 111 3.42 14.29 -17.23
N ASP A 112 4.47 14.81 -17.86
CA ASP A 112 5.46 13.98 -18.58
C ASP A 112 6.28 13.08 -17.64
N VAL A 113 6.48 13.50 -16.38
CA VAL A 113 7.12 12.66 -15.38
C VAL A 113 6.28 11.40 -15.13
N TYR A 114 4.96 11.56 -15.02
CA TYR A 114 4.04 10.45 -14.80
C TYR A 114 3.86 9.57 -16.03
N ARG A 115 3.94 10.15 -17.24
CA ARG A 115 3.98 9.38 -18.49
C ARG A 115 5.22 8.49 -18.54
N LYS A 116 6.39 9.07 -18.22
CA LYS A 116 7.65 8.30 -18.15
C LYS A 116 7.58 7.23 -17.08
N LEU A 117 7.10 7.56 -15.89
CA LEU A 117 6.93 6.58 -14.80
C LEU A 117 6.02 5.43 -15.21
N ALA A 118 4.90 5.70 -15.88
CA ALA A 118 4.02 4.66 -16.36
C ALA A 118 4.72 3.70 -17.34
N ASP A 119 5.56 4.23 -18.24
CA ASP A 119 6.36 3.43 -19.16
C ASP A 119 7.42 2.61 -18.43
N ASP A 120 8.07 3.19 -17.40
CA ASP A 120 9.02 2.48 -16.54
C ASP A 120 8.35 1.34 -15.76
N LEU A 121 7.16 1.59 -15.22
CA LEU A 121 6.37 0.58 -14.51
C LEU A 121 5.87 -0.53 -15.45
N ASN A 122 5.48 -0.21 -16.69
CA ASN A 122 5.10 -1.22 -17.67
C ASN A 122 6.26 -2.16 -17.99
N ARG A 123 7.48 -1.63 -18.21
CA ARG A 123 8.68 -2.43 -18.44
C ARG A 123 9.03 -3.30 -17.23
N SER A 124 8.99 -2.71 -16.05
CA SER A 124 9.24 -3.42 -14.79
C SER A 124 8.18 -4.49 -14.52
N GLY A 125 6.91 -4.18 -14.78
CA GLY A 125 5.80 -5.11 -14.61
C GLY A 125 5.87 -6.32 -15.53
N GLU A 126 6.41 -6.16 -16.75
CA GLU A 126 6.69 -7.28 -17.64
C GLU A 126 7.73 -8.23 -17.04
N VAL A 127 8.80 -7.69 -16.43
CA VAL A 127 9.85 -8.48 -15.75
C VAL A 127 9.24 -9.22 -14.55
N VAL A 128 8.50 -8.51 -13.70
CA VAL A 128 7.83 -9.08 -12.51
C VAL A 128 6.83 -10.18 -12.90
N SER A 129 6.05 -9.96 -13.96
CA SER A 129 5.07 -10.94 -14.47
C SER A 129 5.73 -12.21 -14.97
N LYS A 130 6.88 -12.13 -15.67
CA LYS A 130 7.67 -13.29 -16.11
C LYS A 130 8.20 -14.13 -14.95
N ALA A 131 8.39 -13.49 -13.79
CA ALA A 131 8.79 -14.17 -12.56
C ALA A 131 7.60 -14.75 -11.76
N GLY A 132 6.38 -14.66 -12.28
CA GLY A 132 5.17 -15.19 -11.65
C GLY A 132 4.59 -14.31 -10.53
N MET A 133 4.99 -13.05 -10.46
CA MET A 133 4.53 -12.06 -9.48
C MET A 133 3.74 -10.92 -10.15
N GLN A 134 3.16 -10.02 -9.35
CA GLN A 134 2.48 -8.83 -9.86
C GLN A 134 3.15 -7.55 -9.36
N LEU A 135 3.26 -6.56 -10.26
CA LEU A 135 3.70 -5.21 -9.90
C LEU A 135 2.49 -4.35 -9.58
N CYS A 136 2.52 -3.68 -8.42
CA CYS A 136 1.50 -2.72 -8.01
C CYS A 136 2.12 -1.32 -7.86
N TYR A 137 1.28 -0.32 -8.05
CA TYR A 137 1.54 1.07 -7.66
C TYR A 137 0.65 1.44 -6.49
N HIS A 138 1.20 2.05 -5.45
CA HIS A 138 0.46 2.53 -4.29
C HIS A 138 0.19 4.02 -4.44
N ASN A 139 -1.09 4.43 -4.38
CA ASN A 139 -1.46 5.83 -4.51
C ASN A 139 -1.36 6.58 -3.19
N HIS A 140 -1.04 7.86 -3.33
CA HIS A 140 -1.19 8.88 -2.31
C HIS A 140 -2.25 9.93 -2.73
N ALA A 141 -2.20 11.11 -2.12
CA ALA A 141 -3.11 12.20 -2.45
C ALA A 141 -2.62 13.06 -3.62
N PHE A 142 -1.31 13.20 -3.79
CA PHE A 142 -0.72 14.11 -4.78
C PHE A 142 -1.06 13.74 -6.23
N GLU A 143 -1.31 12.47 -6.51
CA GLU A 143 -1.69 12.02 -7.85
C GLU A 143 -3.06 12.55 -8.29
N PHE A 144 -3.87 13.00 -7.35
CA PHE A 144 -5.22 13.52 -7.63
C PHE A 144 -5.29 15.04 -7.77
N LYS A 145 -4.15 15.73 -7.69
CA LYS A 145 -4.07 17.18 -7.89
C LYS A 145 -4.29 17.55 -9.36
N GLY A 146 -5.23 18.45 -9.62
CA GLY A 146 -5.54 18.94 -10.97
C GLY A 146 -6.97 18.66 -11.40
N GLU A 147 -7.27 18.93 -12.68
CA GLU A 147 -8.58 18.67 -13.28
C GLU A 147 -8.73 17.19 -13.65
N GLU A 148 -9.93 16.66 -13.48
CA GLU A 148 -10.24 15.28 -13.84
C GLU A 148 -9.94 15.02 -15.33
N GLY A 149 -9.31 13.88 -15.61
CA GLY A 149 -8.78 13.51 -16.93
C GLY A 149 -7.39 14.10 -17.24
N GLN A 150 -6.86 14.97 -16.38
CA GLN A 150 -5.52 15.56 -16.54
C GLN A 150 -4.69 15.47 -15.23
N ARG A 151 -5.13 14.65 -14.28
CA ARG A 151 -4.38 14.42 -13.03
C ARG A 151 -3.27 13.40 -13.26
N PRO A 152 -2.18 13.44 -12.48
CA PRO A 152 -1.18 12.39 -12.46
C PRO A 152 -1.77 10.97 -12.42
N PHE A 153 -2.77 10.74 -11.57
CA PHE A 153 -3.46 9.44 -11.46
C PHE A 153 -4.15 9.03 -12.77
N ASP A 154 -4.80 9.96 -13.46
CA ASP A 154 -5.49 9.67 -14.72
C ASP A 154 -4.48 9.27 -15.81
N ILE A 155 -3.33 9.98 -15.88
CA ILE A 155 -2.24 9.67 -16.80
C ILE A 155 -1.64 8.29 -16.54
N LEU A 156 -1.40 7.96 -15.25
CA LEU A 156 -0.87 6.66 -14.86
C LEU A 156 -1.82 5.54 -15.30
N ILE A 157 -3.11 5.64 -14.95
CA ILE A 157 -4.12 4.61 -15.25
C ILE A 157 -4.35 4.42 -16.75
N GLU A 158 -4.38 5.53 -17.52
CA GLU A 158 -4.54 5.48 -18.98
C GLU A 158 -3.37 4.77 -19.65
N ARG A 159 -2.15 4.98 -19.13
CA ARG A 159 -0.92 4.54 -19.76
C ARG A 159 -0.41 3.18 -19.27
N TRP A 160 -0.87 2.72 -18.10
CA TRP A 160 -0.50 1.38 -17.60
C TRP A 160 -1.06 0.28 -18.48
N ASP A 161 -0.20 -0.64 -18.85
CA ASP A 161 -0.64 -1.91 -19.42
C ASP A 161 -1.39 -2.72 -18.34
N PRO A 162 -2.69 -3.01 -18.56
CA PRO A 162 -3.50 -3.73 -17.55
C PRO A 162 -3.03 -5.17 -17.31
N LYS A 163 -2.14 -5.69 -18.14
CA LYS A 163 -1.52 -6.99 -17.97
C LYS A 163 -0.37 -6.96 -16.96
N TYR A 164 0.29 -5.82 -16.79
CA TYR A 164 1.54 -5.74 -16.07
C TYR A 164 1.49 -4.86 -14.82
N VAL A 165 0.65 -3.82 -14.81
CA VAL A 165 0.59 -2.86 -13.70
C VAL A 165 -0.78 -2.83 -13.05
N PHE A 166 -0.80 -3.00 -11.76
CA PHE A 166 -1.98 -3.05 -10.90
C PHE A 166 -1.96 -1.91 -9.88
N LEU A 167 -3.09 -1.63 -9.26
CA LEU A 167 -3.18 -0.66 -8.18
C LEU A 167 -3.18 -1.38 -6.82
N GLU A 168 -2.38 -0.92 -5.90
CA GLU A 168 -2.60 -1.06 -4.47
C GLU A 168 -3.33 0.19 -4.00
N ALA A 169 -4.64 0.06 -3.74
CA ALA A 169 -5.48 1.20 -3.44
C ALA A 169 -5.40 1.59 -1.96
N ASP A 170 -4.95 2.80 -1.65
CA ASP A 170 -5.05 3.34 -0.29
C ASP A 170 -6.31 4.17 -0.12
N VAL A 171 -7.25 3.69 0.72
CA VAL A 171 -8.57 4.32 0.88
C VAL A 171 -8.51 5.65 1.64
N PHE A 172 -7.52 5.86 2.50
CA PHE A 172 -7.32 7.13 3.20
C PHE A 172 -6.90 8.21 2.21
N TRP A 173 -5.85 7.93 1.42
CA TRP A 173 -5.33 8.87 0.44
C TRP A 173 -6.35 9.17 -0.68
N LEU A 174 -7.13 8.19 -1.10
CA LEU A 174 -8.28 8.42 -1.97
C LEU A 174 -9.29 9.37 -1.31
N SER A 175 -9.71 9.08 -0.08
CA SER A 175 -10.75 9.86 0.61
C SER A 175 -10.30 11.29 0.90
N ILE A 176 -9.05 11.51 1.32
CA ILE A 176 -8.57 12.84 1.68
C ILE A 176 -8.31 13.70 0.44
N SER A 177 -8.02 13.10 -0.71
CA SER A 177 -7.93 13.79 -2.00
C SER A 177 -9.29 14.07 -2.65
N GLY A 178 -10.39 13.80 -1.92
CA GLY A 178 -11.75 14.07 -2.40
C GLY A 178 -12.32 13.01 -3.34
N GLN A 179 -11.65 11.86 -3.48
CA GLN A 179 -12.16 10.76 -4.27
C GLN A 179 -13.15 9.90 -3.44
N ILE A 180 -14.03 9.20 -4.14
CA ILE A 180 -14.89 8.18 -3.56
C ILE A 180 -14.23 6.82 -3.79
N PRO A 181 -13.69 6.16 -2.73
CA PRO A 181 -12.89 4.92 -2.91
C PRO A 181 -13.63 3.85 -3.70
N GLU A 182 -14.92 3.64 -3.46
CA GLU A 182 -15.71 2.60 -4.15
C GLU A 182 -15.81 2.87 -5.66
N GLU A 183 -15.83 4.12 -6.10
CA GLU A 183 -15.89 4.47 -7.52
C GLU A 183 -14.55 4.20 -8.20
N VAL A 184 -13.45 4.55 -7.54
CA VAL A 184 -12.10 4.22 -8.03
C VAL A 184 -11.93 2.71 -8.14
N LEU A 185 -12.32 1.96 -7.11
CA LEU A 185 -12.27 0.50 -7.09
C LEU A 185 -13.11 -0.11 -8.22
N LYS A 186 -14.33 0.39 -8.45
CA LYS A 186 -15.20 -0.08 -9.55
C LYS A 186 -14.59 0.21 -10.92
N LYS A 187 -14.06 1.42 -11.13
CA LYS A 187 -13.39 1.83 -12.38
C LYS A 187 -12.22 0.92 -12.72
N LEU A 188 -11.51 0.44 -11.70
CA LEU A 188 -10.33 -0.43 -11.85
C LEU A 188 -10.61 -1.90 -11.52
N SER A 189 -11.86 -2.36 -11.70
CA SER A 189 -12.23 -3.75 -11.46
C SER A 189 -11.29 -4.74 -12.15
N GLY A 190 -10.78 -5.73 -11.39
CA GLY A 190 -9.79 -6.70 -11.86
C GLY A 190 -8.34 -6.20 -11.88
N ARG A 191 -8.10 -4.93 -11.53
CA ARG A 191 -6.76 -4.33 -11.50
C ARG A 191 -6.32 -3.87 -10.09
N VAL A 192 -7.03 -4.26 -9.04
CA VAL A 192 -6.76 -3.88 -7.65
C VAL A 192 -6.62 -5.14 -6.80
N PRO A 193 -5.44 -5.81 -6.79
CA PRO A 193 -5.23 -6.98 -5.95
C PRO A 193 -5.03 -6.66 -4.48
N LEU A 194 -4.53 -5.47 -4.15
CA LEU A 194 -4.14 -5.03 -2.81
C LEU A 194 -4.90 -3.76 -2.41
N ILE A 195 -5.20 -3.64 -1.12
CA ILE A 195 -5.85 -2.43 -0.57
C ILE A 195 -5.29 -2.10 0.81
N HIS A 196 -4.96 -0.84 1.04
CA HIS A 196 -4.64 -0.31 2.36
C HIS A 196 -5.89 0.24 3.03
N LEU A 197 -6.12 -0.19 4.25
CA LEU A 197 -7.22 0.22 5.10
C LEU A 197 -6.68 1.15 6.19
N LYS A 198 -6.93 2.42 6.01
CA LYS A 198 -6.51 3.53 6.86
C LYS A 198 -7.71 4.46 7.02
N ASP A 199 -8.05 4.86 8.25
CA ASP A 199 -9.24 5.69 8.50
C ASP A 199 -8.90 7.16 8.68
N LYS A 200 -9.89 8.02 8.54
CA LYS A 200 -9.76 9.46 8.45
C LYS A 200 -10.63 10.17 9.50
N ALA A 201 -10.06 11.17 10.20
CA ALA A 201 -10.81 11.98 11.15
C ALA A 201 -11.91 12.81 10.49
N TRP A 202 -12.89 13.25 11.31
CA TRP A 202 -14.03 14.03 10.84
C TRP A 202 -13.67 15.38 10.21
N ALA A 203 -12.76 16.12 10.82
CA ALA A 203 -12.46 17.51 10.43
C ALA A 203 -11.30 17.62 9.42
N THR A 204 -11.19 16.67 8.47
CA THR A 204 -10.18 16.76 7.42
C THR A 204 -10.66 17.61 6.25
N THR A 205 -9.76 18.43 5.71
CA THR A 205 -9.97 19.14 4.44
C THR A 205 -9.37 18.34 3.29
N THR A 206 -9.84 18.54 2.07
CA THR A 206 -9.19 17.98 0.88
C THR A 206 -7.77 18.50 0.78
N LEU A 207 -6.81 17.60 0.58
CA LEU A 207 -5.42 17.95 0.37
C LEU A 207 -4.76 17.07 -0.70
N TYR A 208 -3.66 17.58 -1.25
CA TYR A 208 -2.86 16.91 -2.27
C TYR A 208 -1.36 16.89 -1.92
N ASP A 209 -0.98 17.35 -0.74
CA ASP A 209 0.38 17.33 -0.23
C ASP A 209 0.40 16.62 1.12
N GLU A 210 1.06 15.48 1.20
CA GLU A 210 1.12 14.65 2.40
C GLU A 210 1.76 15.37 3.57
N SER A 211 2.65 16.34 3.30
CA SER A 211 3.31 17.15 4.36
C SER A 211 2.33 18.05 5.14
N GLU A 212 1.16 18.33 4.55
CA GLU A 212 0.09 19.07 5.18
C GLU A 212 -0.83 18.18 6.03
N ALA A 213 -0.71 16.85 5.92
CA ALA A 213 -1.53 15.91 6.67
C ALA A 213 -1.12 15.91 8.14
N ARG A 214 -2.05 16.30 9.01
CA ARG A 214 -1.82 16.36 10.46
C ARG A 214 -1.95 14.97 11.07
N ALA A 215 -1.15 14.68 12.10
CA ALA A 215 -1.17 13.38 12.77
C ALA A 215 -2.55 12.99 13.31
N GLU A 216 -3.34 13.94 13.80
CA GLU A 216 -4.70 13.70 14.29
C GLU A 216 -5.73 13.35 13.20
N TRP A 217 -5.39 13.51 11.93
CA TRP A 217 -6.25 13.13 10.81
C TRP A 217 -6.21 11.63 10.50
N PHE A 218 -5.14 10.96 10.90
CA PHE A 218 -5.02 9.52 10.77
C PHE A 218 -5.75 8.82 11.91
N LYS A 219 -6.61 7.88 11.60
CA LYS A 219 -7.42 7.13 12.57
C LYS A 219 -7.29 5.63 12.35
N GLU A 220 -7.46 4.91 13.43
CA GLU A 220 -7.61 3.46 13.41
C GLU A 220 -8.88 3.08 12.65
N VAL A 221 -8.82 2.02 11.86
CA VAL A 221 -9.95 1.56 11.06
C VAL A 221 -11.20 1.40 11.93
N GLY A 222 -12.27 2.07 11.50
CA GLY A 222 -13.58 2.06 12.19
C GLY A 222 -13.70 3.04 13.35
N THR A 223 -12.76 3.98 13.50
CA THR A 223 -12.85 5.06 14.51
C THR A 223 -12.97 6.44 13.89
N GLY A 224 -12.87 6.52 12.57
CA GLY A 224 -12.95 7.76 11.79
C GLY A 224 -14.27 7.88 11.02
N THR A 225 -14.17 8.41 9.81
CA THR A 225 -15.32 8.78 8.99
C THR A 225 -15.45 7.99 7.68
N ILE A 226 -14.49 7.13 7.36
CA ILE A 226 -14.57 6.30 6.16
C ILE A 226 -15.58 5.18 6.40
N ASP A 227 -16.60 5.09 5.55
CA ASP A 227 -17.52 3.95 5.58
C ASP A 227 -16.89 2.74 4.89
N PHE A 228 -16.26 1.88 5.67
CA PHE A 228 -15.61 0.67 5.16
C PHE A 228 -16.60 -0.39 4.65
N GLY A 229 -17.86 -0.33 5.04
CA GLY A 229 -18.85 -1.33 4.62
C GLY A 229 -18.99 -1.42 3.09
N PRO A 230 -19.34 -0.34 2.38
CA PRO A 230 -19.39 -0.31 0.92
C PRO A 230 -18.03 -0.62 0.27
N ILE A 231 -16.92 -0.09 0.82
CA ILE A 231 -15.56 -0.31 0.31
C ILE A 231 -15.23 -1.79 0.31
N LEU A 232 -15.38 -2.48 1.46
CA LEU A 232 -15.06 -3.90 1.61
C LEU A 232 -15.95 -4.78 0.72
N ARG A 233 -17.24 -4.45 0.59
CA ARG A 233 -18.14 -5.17 -0.34
C ARG A 233 -17.71 -5.00 -1.80
N THR A 234 -17.34 -3.79 -2.18
CA THR A 234 -16.86 -3.51 -3.54
C THR A 234 -15.53 -4.22 -3.80
N ALA A 235 -14.57 -4.11 -2.87
CA ALA A 235 -13.28 -4.77 -2.97
C ALA A 235 -13.43 -6.29 -3.14
N ALA A 236 -14.26 -6.94 -2.34
CA ALA A 236 -14.55 -8.37 -2.47
C ALA A 236 -15.19 -8.71 -3.83
N LYS A 237 -16.11 -7.87 -4.33
CA LYS A 237 -16.78 -8.08 -5.62
C LYS A 237 -15.85 -7.96 -6.81
N ILE A 238 -14.89 -7.03 -6.77
CA ILE A 238 -13.92 -6.82 -7.86
C ILE A 238 -12.70 -7.74 -7.79
N GLY A 239 -12.58 -8.55 -6.73
CA GLY A 239 -11.56 -9.58 -6.60
C GLY A 239 -10.28 -9.14 -5.91
N VAL A 240 -10.31 -8.11 -5.03
CA VAL A 240 -9.20 -7.77 -4.14
C VAL A 240 -8.78 -9.00 -3.34
N LYS A 241 -7.48 -9.25 -3.25
CA LYS A 241 -6.91 -10.46 -2.65
C LYS A 241 -6.43 -10.24 -1.22
N HIS A 242 -5.78 -9.10 -0.96
CA HIS A 242 -5.14 -8.81 0.32
C HIS A 242 -5.55 -7.43 0.83
N TYR A 243 -5.74 -7.33 2.12
CA TYR A 243 -6.23 -6.15 2.83
C TYR A 243 -5.27 -5.83 3.96
N PHE A 244 -4.53 -4.74 3.86
CA PHE A 244 -3.53 -4.34 4.84
C PHE A 244 -4.04 -3.17 5.68
N VAL A 245 -4.03 -3.34 6.99
CA VAL A 245 -4.18 -2.23 7.93
C VAL A 245 -2.91 -1.39 7.89
N GLU A 246 -3.05 -0.08 7.88
CA GLU A 246 -1.94 0.84 8.06
C GLU A 246 -2.35 2.05 8.89
N GLN A 247 -1.40 2.62 9.64
CA GLN A 247 -1.55 3.84 10.40
C GLN A 247 -0.21 4.58 10.41
N ASP A 248 -0.14 5.73 9.72
CA ASP A 248 1.13 6.44 9.51
C ASP A 248 1.57 7.23 10.73
N GLN A 249 0.61 7.71 11.51
CA GLN A 249 0.82 8.66 12.59
C GLN A 249 0.10 8.22 13.88
N THR A 250 0.75 7.35 14.65
CA THR A 250 0.21 6.91 15.95
C THR A 250 1.27 7.02 17.06
N ARG A 251 0.80 7.31 18.28
CA ARG A 251 1.66 7.35 19.45
C ARG A 251 1.87 5.97 20.08
N ASP A 252 0.92 5.06 19.86
CA ASP A 252 0.97 3.67 20.32
C ASP A 252 0.63 2.72 19.17
N PRO A 253 1.64 2.32 18.36
CA PRO A 253 1.42 1.48 17.20
C PRO A 253 0.77 0.13 17.52
N LEU A 254 1.12 -0.51 18.64
CA LEU A 254 0.57 -1.82 19.00
C LEU A 254 -0.90 -1.73 19.41
N ALA A 255 -1.28 -0.72 20.18
CA ALA A 255 -2.68 -0.47 20.50
C ALA A 255 -3.49 -0.10 19.25
N SER A 256 -2.93 0.70 18.36
CA SER A 256 -3.55 1.13 17.10
C SER A 256 -3.87 -0.04 16.19
N ILE A 257 -2.90 -0.91 15.90
CA ILE A 257 -3.14 -2.09 15.04
C ILE A 257 -4.11 -3.08 15.67
N ARG A 258 -4.09 -3.24 17.01
CA ARG A 258 -5.06 -4.08 17.73
C ARG A 258 -6.49 -3.54 17.57
N MET A 259 -6.67 -2.24 17.71
CA MET A 259 -7.98 -1.59 17.56
C MET A 259 -8.52 -1.77 16.13
N SER A 260 -7.71 -1.48 15.14
CA SER A 260 -8.07 -1.65 13.72
C SER A 260 -8.45 -3.10 13.40
N PHE A 261 -7.67 -4.07 13.89
CA PHE A 261 -7.95 -5.49 13.68
C PHE A 261 -9.31 -5.91 14.27
N VAL A 262 -9.57 -5.51 15.53
CA VAL A 262 -10.83 -5.83 16.23
C VAL A 262 -12.02 -5.21 15.50
N ASN A 263 -11.90 -3.96 15.06
CA ASN A 263 -12.97 -3.26 14.35
C ASN A 263 -13.27 -3.91 12.99
N LEU A 264 -12.24 -4.24 12.21
CA LEU A 264 -12.43 -4.96 10.93
C LEU A 264 -13.11 -6.32 11.12
N ARG A 265 -12.73 -7.07 12.15
CA ARG A 265 -13.41 -8.34 12.47
C ARG A 265 -14.88 -8.14 12.81
N LYS A 266 -15.22 -7.10 13.58
CA LYS A 266 -16.62 -6.76 13.90
C LYS A 266 -17.41 -6.38 12.64
N MET A 267 -16.83 -5.54 11.77
CA MET A 267 -17.46 -5.16 10.50
C MET A 267 -17.71 -6.39 9.62
N ASN A 268 -16.75 -7.29 9.52
CA ASN A 268 -16.89 -8.50 8.72
C ASN A 268 -17.99 -9.44 9.27
N LEU A 269 -18.13 -9.54 10.58
CA LEU A 269 -19.23 -10.28 11.20
C LEU A 269 -20.60 -9.65 10.91
N ALA A 270 -20.68 -8.32 10.91
CA ALA A 270 -21.92 -7.59 10.61
C ALA A 270 -22.34 -7.69 9.12
N MET A 271 -21.43 -8.05 8.22
CA MET A 271 -21.72 -8.26 6.79
C MET A 271 -22.18 -9.69 6.45
N ARG A 272 -22.18 -10.61 7.43
CA ARG A 272 -22.69 -11.99 7.28
C ARG A 272 -24.21 -12.02 7.36
#